data_a105f307489060f7ac489a813732d37a
#
_entry.id   a105f307489060f7ac489a813732d37a
#
_cell.length_a   1.000
_cell.length_b   1.000
_cell.length_c   1.000
_cell.angle_alpha   90.00
_cell.angle_beta   90.00
_cell.angle_gamma   90.00
#
_symmetry.space_group_name_H-M   'P 1'
#
loop_
_entity.id
_entity.type
_entity.pdbx_description
1 polymer ?
#
loop_
_entity_poly.entity_id
_entity_poly.type
_entity_poly.pdbx_seq_one_letter_code
_entity_poly.pdbx_strand_id
1 'polypeptide(L)'
;LDRSYSDLTPWKALVYYYRRTSWLGGGQKFVIILAANVGGGVMEWKGAREWAIERDSIRNKKKYVAKWGYDLEIVDMSTKKRYAHEWRESWEKVDFIRSTLRKYPKAEWXVPTLSLPGCDPWLIFSQVWWLDLNTFIMEPSKSLQDHIFDHIEDVTYRDINEYNPLNISHPPADPYLDELSKSPIGDGNPNSIHLMLSQDCSGFNLGSFFMRRGTWTDHLLDVWWDPVAYEQKHMEWEHKEQDALEQLYTAQPWIRKSTAFLPQRMINSFPTGACSEKGTDPRIHYDQKDRDFLVNMAGCEWGRDCWGEMYNFRELSYHLNRSLWERF
;
A
#
# COMPACT_ATOMS: atom_id res chain seq x y z
N LEU A 1 -9.82 20.09 -5.21
CA LEU A 1 -10.52 20.86 -6.24
C LEU A 1 -11.62 20.00 -6.86
N ASP A 2 -12.85 20.24 -6.40
CA ASP A 2 -14.04 19.59 -6.92
C ASP A 2 -14.22 20.00 -8.39
N ARG A 3 -13.84 19.15 -9.32
CA ARG A 3 -14.32 19.29 -10.69
C ARG A 3 -15.81 19.00 -10.65
N SER A 4 -16.61 20.04 -10.79
CA SER A 4 -18.05 19.91 -10.71
C SER A 4 -18.57 18.95 -11.79
N TYR A 5 -19.51 18.09 -11.39
CA TYR A 5 -20.20 17.15 -12.26
C TYR A 5 -20.83 17.81 -13.51
N SER A 6 -20.97 19.13 -13.50
CA SER A 6 -21.61 19.89 -14.57
C SER A 6 -20.87 19.88 -15.91
N ASP A 7 -19.59 19.51 -15.91
CA ASP A 7 -18.77 19.60 -17.14
C ASP A 7 -18.65 18.28 -17.89
N LEU A 8 -19.27 17.23 -17.39
CA LEU A 8 -19.26 15.93 -18.07
C LEU A 8 -20.46 15.83 -19.04
N THR A 9 -20.18 15.50 -20.29
CA THR A 9 -21.26 15.14 -21.19
C THR A 9 -22.01 13.92 -20.62
N PRO A 10 -23.31 13.77 -20.91
CA PRO A 10 -24.09 12.66 -20.36
C PRO A 10 -23.44 11.29 -20.55
N TRP A 11 -22.73 11.11 -21.65
CA TRP A 11 -22.02 9.87 -21.94
C TRP A 11 -20.80 9.69 -21.04
N LYS A 12 -20.02 10.74 -20.83
CA LYS A 12 -18.87 10.67 -19.91
C LYS A 12 -19.32 10.43 -18.48
N ALA A 13 -20.44 11.02 -18.09
CA ALA A 13 -21.05 10.76 -16.77
C ALA A 13 -21.47 9.30 -16.63
N LEU A 14 -22.10 8.71 -17.67
CA LEU A 14 -22.50 7.32 -17.67
C LEU A 14 -21.29 6.37 -17.53
N VAL A 15 -20.24 6.63 -18.31
CA VAL A 15 -18.98 5.84 -18.24
C VAL A 15 -18.35 5.98 -16.88
N TYR A 16 -18.33 7.19 -16.34
CA TYR A 16 -17.81 7.47 -15.01
C TYR A 16 -18.57 6.67 -13.94
N TYR A 17 -19.92 6.71 -13.99
CA TYR A 17 -20.75 5.93 -13.08
C TYR A 17 -20.53 4.42 -13.24
N TYR A 18 -20.47 3.94 -14.48
CA TYR A 18 -20.23 2.52 -14.76
C TYR A 18 -18.89 2.07 -14.16
N ARG A 19 -17.86 2.86 -14.35
CA ARG A 19 -16.52 2.56 -13.81
C ARG A 19 -16.48 2.54 -12.28
N ARG A 20 -17.35 3.30 -11.64
CA ARG A 20 -17.39 3.39 -10.18
C ARG A 20 -18.34 2.39 -9.52
N THR A 21 -19.23 1.80 -10.26
CA THR A 21 -20.24 0.92 -9.65
C THR A 21 -19.90 -0.54 -9.90
N SER A 22 -19.39 -1.19 -8.86
CA SER A 22 -19.15 -2.64 -8.86
C SER A 22 -20.44 -3.42 -9.12
N TRP A 23 -21.61 -2.85 -8.72
CA TRP A 23 -22.91 -3.44 -8.93
C TRP A 23 -23.25 -3.64 -10.42
N LEU A 24 -22.74 -2.77 -11.28
CA LEU A 24 -22.92 -2.89 -12.74
C LEU A 24 -21.79 -3.68 -13.41
N GLY A 25 -20.88 -4.27 -12.62
CA GLY A 25 -19.76 -5.03 -13.14
C GLY A 25 -18.59 -4.19 -13.64
N GLY A 26 -18.66 -2.87 -13.46
CA GLY A 26 -17.57 -1.96 -13.76
C GLY A 26 -16.71 -1.67 -12.54
N GLY A 27 -15.81 -0.73 -12.67
CA GLY A 27 -14.93 -0.27 -11.59
C GLY A 27 -13.60 -1.00 -11.54
N GLN A 28 -12.60 -0.32 -11.02
CA GLN A 28 -11.31 -0.95 -10.75
C GLN A 28 -11.46 -1.98 -9.65
N LYS A 29 -10.93 -3.16 -9.89
CA LYS A 29 -10.95 -4.21 -8.88
C LYS A 29 -9.69 -4.15 -8.05
N PHE A 30 -9.88 -3.91 -6.76
CA PHE A 30 -8.80 -3.94 -5.78
C PHE A 30 -8.88 -5.23 -5.00
N VAL A 31 -7.74 -5.86 -4.81
CA VAL A 31 -7.61 -6.98 -3.88
C VAL A 31 -6.72 -6.52 -2.74
N ILE A 32 -7.27 -6.43 -1.55
CA ILE A 32 -6.49 -6.11 -0.35
C ILE A 32 -5.89 -7.39 0.17
N ILE A 33 -4.57 -7.42 0.31
CA ILE A 33 -3.87 -8.53 0.97
C ILE A 33 -3.55 -8.08 2.39
N LEU A 34 -4.06 -8.82 3.36
CA LEU A 34 -3.78 -8.59 4.77
C LEU A 34 -2.93 -9.72 5.32
N ALA A 35 -1.70 -9.41 5.68
CA ALA A 35 -0.83 -10.37 6.33
C ALA A 35 -1.21 -10.51 7.81
N ALA A 36 -1.57 -11.70 8.24
CA ALA A 36 -1.99 -11.97 9.61
C ALA A 36 -0.90 -12.77 10.34
N ASN A 37 0.06 -12.06 10.91
CA ASN A 37 1.09 -12.68 11.74
C ASN A 37 1.58 -11.70 12.81
N VAL A 38 0.93 -11.74 13.93
CA VAL A 38 1.32 -10.89 15.07
C VAL A 38 2.34 -11.66 15.91
N GLY A 39 3.45 -11.00 16.22
CA GLY A 39 4.44 -11.54 17.13
C GLY A 39 5.58 -12.31 16.50
N GLY A 40 5.64 -12.38 15.17
CA GLY A 40 6.83 -12.81 14.43
C GLY A 40 7.30 -14.26 14.56
N GLY A 41 6.95 -14.96 15.60
CA GLY A 41 7.48 -16.29 15.85
C GLY A 41 6.48 -17.42 15.67
N VAL A 42 6.94 -18.51 15.08
CA VAL A 42 6.12 -19.73 14.88
C VAL A 42 5.64 -20.32 16.21
N MET A 43 6.45 -20.15 17.24
CA MET A 43 6.27 -20.84 18.51
C MET A 43 5.74 -19.95 19.64
N GLU A 44 5.52 -18.68 19.35
CA GLU A 44 5.01 -17.79 20.38
C GLU A 44 3.48 -17.84 20.48
N TRP A 45 2.99 -18.07 21.68
CA TRP A 45 1.56 -18.05 21.93
C TRP A 45 1.05 -16.61 21.89
N LYS A 46 0.08 -16.37 21.04
CA LYS A 46 -0.60 -15.07 21.02
C LYS A 46 -1.38 -14.90 22.33
N GLY A 47 -1.10 -13.83 23.03
CA GLY A 47 -1.89 -13.41 24.16
C GLY A 47 -3.19 -12.73 23.73
N ALA A 48 -3.97 -12.33 24.72
CA ALA A 48 -5.27 -11.69 24.46
C ALA A 48 -5.14 -10.38 23.67
N ARG A 49 -4.06 -9.64 23.88
CA ARG A 49 -3.81 -8.36 23.19
C ARG A 49 -3.51 -8.56 21.70
N GLU A 50 -2.65 -9.54 21.39
CA GLU A 50 -2.27 -9.86 20.00
C GLU A 50 -3.50 -10.37 19.23
N TRP A 51 -4.31 -11.23 19.86
CA TRP A 51 -5.56 -11.65 19.26
C TRP A 51 -6.52 -10.49 19.03
N ALA A 52 -6.54 -9.51 19.93
CA ALA A 52 -7.39 -8.32 19.77
C ALA A 52 -6.91 -7.46 18.58
N ILE A 53 -5.60 -7.25 18.44
CA ILE A 53 -5.02 -6.51 17.31
C ILE A 53 -5.44 -7.17 16.01
N GLU A 54 -5.21 -8.47 15.88
CA GLU A 54 -5.54 -9.22 14.68
C GLU A 54 -7.04 -9.15 14.35
N ARG A 55 -7.87 -9.38 15.35
CA ARG A 55 -9.33 -9.31 15.20
C ARG A 55 -9.78 -7.94 14.71
N ASP A 56 -9.25 -6.87 15.31
CA ASP A 56 -9.66 -5.50 14.99
C ASP A 56 -9.15 -5.08 13.61
N SER A 57 -7.93 -5.47 13.26
CA SER A 57 -7.38 -5.25 11.93
C SER A 57 -8.23 -5.96 10.86
N ILE A 58 -8.49 -7.24 11.03
CA ILE A 58 -9.31 -8.04 10.10
C ILE A 58 -10.72 -7.44 9.97
N ARG A 59 -11.34 -7.09 11.10
CA ARG A 59 -12.69 -6.50 11.10
C ARG A 59 -12.72 -5.17 10.35
N ASN A 60 -11.71 -4.34 10.52
CA ASN A 60 -11.57 -3.06 9.85
C ASN A 60 -11.54 -3.25 8.31
N LYS A 61 -10.66 -4.12 7.81
CA LYS A 61 -10.54 -4.38 6.37
C LYS A 61 -11.80 -5.06 5.81
N LYS A 62 -12.38 -6.02 6.55
CA LYS A 62 -13.64 -6.65 6.11
C LYS A 62 -14.78 -5.64 5.93
N LYS A 63 -14.91 -4.68 6.85
CA LYS A 63 -15.91 -3.62 6.72
C LYS A 63 -15.64 -2.74 5.50
N TYR A 64 -14.38 -2.41 5.28
CA TYR A 64 -13.98 -1.55 4.17
C TYR A 64 -14.25 -2.21 2.81
N VAL A 65 -13.82 -3.46 2.63
CA VAL A 65 -14.03 -4.15 1.35
C VAL A 65 -15.52 -4.39 1.09
N ALA A 66 -16.29 -4.72 2.13
CA ALA A 66 -17.74 -4.90 1.99
C ALA A 66 -18.43 -3.62 1.53
N LYS A 67 -17.96 -2.47 2.00
CA LYS A 67 -18.53 -1.17 1.62
C LYS A 67 -18.25 -0.83 0.16
N TRP A 68 -17.05 -1.11 -0.33
CA TRP A 68 -16.62 -0.65 -1.65
C TRP A 68 -16.63 -1.74 -2.72
N GLY A 69 -16.99 -2.98 -2.36
CA GLY A 69 -17.03 -4.10 -3.30
C GLY A 69 -15.65 -4.60 -3.70
N TYR A 70 -14.65 -4.43 -2.84
CA TYR A 70 -13.29 -4.92 -3.08
C TYR A 70 -13.17 -6.36 -2.60
N ASP A 71 -12.12 -7.05 -3.00
CA ASP A 71 -11.79 -8.38 -2.51
C ASP A 71 -10.79 -8.29 -1.35
N LEU A 72 -10.83 -9.26 -0.44
CA LEU A 72 -9.90 -9.35 0.69
C LEU A 72 -9.29 -10.73 0.74
N GLU A 73 -7.97 -10.79 0.65
CA GLU A 73 -7.20 -11.99 0.86
C GLU A 73 -6.49 -11.88 2.21
N ILE A 74 -6.86 -12.74 3.14
CA ILE A 74 -6.18 -12.81 4.44
C ILE A 74 -5.17 -13.94 4.34
N VAL A 75 -3.90 -13.61 4.42
CA VAL A 75 -2.83 -14.59 4.32
C VAL A 75 -2.28 -14.91 5.70
N ASP A 76 -2.21 -16.19 6.01
CA ASP A 76 -1.68 -16.66 7.29
C ASP A 76 -0.18 -16.91 7.13
N MET A 77 0.59 -16.01 7.68
CA MET A 77 2.06 -16.08 7.65
C MET A 77 2.60 -17.14 8.63
N SER A 78 1.74 -17.72 9.47
CA SER A 78 2.18 -18.67 10.50
C SER A 78 2.38 -20.10 10.00
N THR A 79 1.74 -20.48 8.90
CA THR A 79 1.66 -21.88 8.49
C THR A 79 2.88 -22.44 7.78
N LYS A 80 3.72 -21.57 7.22
CA LYS A 80 4.87 -22.00 6.41
C LYS A 80 6.20 -22.04 7.17
N LYS A 81 6.17 -21.77 8.46
CA LYS A 81 7.38 -21.47 9.23
C LYS A 81 8.22 -22.64 9.73
N ARG A 82 7.82 -23.88 9.50
CA ARG A 82 8.49 -25.04 10.13
C ARG A 82 9.97 -25.21 9.76
N TYR A 83 10.43 -24.53 8.70
CA TYR A 83 11.79 -24.71 8.20
C TYR A 83 12.47 -23.42 7.72
N ALA A 84 11.86 -22.25 7.96
CA ALA A 84 12.42 -20.99 7.51
C ALA A 84 13.21 -20.31 8.64
N HIS A 85 14.37 -19.76 8.31
CA HIS A 85 15.06 -18.85 9.20
C HIS A 85 14.17 -17.63 9.44
N GLU A 86 14.28 -17.05 10.64
CA GLU A 86 13.47 -15.88 11.05
C GLU A 86 13.48 -14.75 10.01
N TRP A 87 14.58 -14.62 9.29
CA TRP A 87 14.79 -13.59 8.27
C TRP A 87 13.89 -13.76 7.03
N ARG A 88 13.40 -14.96 6.77
CA ARG A 88 12.59 -15.22 5.57
C ARG A 88 11.12 -14.80 5.69
N GLU A 89 10.65 -14.55 6.90
CA GLU A 89 9.22 -14.29 7.13
C GLU A 89 8.69 -13.10 6.34
N SER A 90 9.42 -12.00 6.33
CA SER A 90 9.00 -10.81 5.61
C SER A 90 9.00 -11.02 4.08
N TRP A 91 9.89 -11.90 3.58
CA TRP A 91 10.00 -12.23 2.16
C TRP A 91 8.81 -13.05 1.65
N GLU A 92 8.10 -13.75 2.53
CA GLU A 92 6.87 -14.44 2.14
C GLU A 92 5.82 -13.48 1.56
N LYS A 93 5.94 -12.19 1.87
CA LYS A 93 5.14 -11.12 1.27
C LYS A 93 5.16 -11.22 -0.26
N VAL A 94 6.32 -11.46 -0.86
CA VAL A 94 6.48 -11.57 -2.32
C VAL A 94 5.69 -12.75 -2.87
N ASP A 95 5.78 -13.90 -2.22
CA ASP A 95 5.06 -15.11 -2.63
C ASP A 95 3.54 -14.94 -2.48
N PHE A 96 3.10 -14.28 -1.41
CA PHE A 96 1.67 -14.01 -1.21
C PHE A 96 1.12 -13.04 -2.26
N ILE A 97 1.88 -12.01 -2.62
CA ILE A 97 1.48 -11.10 -3.71
C ILE A 97 1.37 -11.92 -5.01
N ARG A 98 2.39 -12.72 -5.33
CA ARG A 98 2.39 -13.56 -6.53
C ARG A 98 1.19 -14.51 -6.58
N SER A 99 0.92 -15.20 -5.48
CA SER A 99 -0.19 -16.16 -5.41
C SER A 99 -1.55 -15.46 -5.52
N THR A 100 -1.69 -14.27 -4.91
CA THR A 100 -2.91 -13.48 -5.00
C THR A 100 -3.14 -13.00 -6.43
N LEU A 101 -2.11 -12.48 -7.10
CA LEU A 101 -2.22 -12.06 -8.49
C LEU A 101 -2.64 -13.22 -9.41
N ARG A 102 -2.18 -14.43 -9.13
CA ARG A 102 -2.58 -15.65 -9.86
C ARG A 102 -4.02 -16.08 -9.53
N LYS A 103 -4.41 -15.97 -8.27
CA LYS A 103 -5.76 -16.34 -7.81
C LYS A 103 -6.84 -15.43 -8.39
N TYR A 104 -6.52 -14.18 -8.67
CA TYR A 104 -7.47 -13.21 -9.21
C TYR A 104 -7.12 -12.82 -10.65
N PRO A 105 -7.06 -13.79 -11.59
CA PRO A 105 -6.61 -13.54 -12.96
C PRO A 105 -7.60 -12.72 -13.78
N LYS A 106 -8.87 -12.73 -13.42
CA LYS A 106 -9.98 -12.12 -14.19
C LYS A 106 -10.26 -10.68 -13.84
N ALA A 107 -9.34 -10.04 -13.27
CA ALA A 107 -9.43 -8.59 -13.20
C ALA A 107 -9.19 -7.94 -14.58
N GLU A 108 -8.90 -8.76 -15.58
CA GLU A 108 -8.98 -8.38 -16.99
C GLU A 108 -10.37 -8.78 -17.54
N TRP A 109 -11.37 -7.99 -17.28
CA TRP A 109 -12.60 -8.17 -18.03
C TRP A 109 -12.49 -7.39 -19.34
N UNK A 110 -12.33 -7.91 -20.33
CA UNK A 110 -12.47 -7.50 -21.23
C UNK A 110 -13.60 -7.04 -21.40
N VAL A 111 -13.80 -6.00 -21.31
CA VAL A 111 -14.97 -5.34 -21.84
C VAL A 111 -15.06 -5.73 -23.31
N PRO A 112 -16.15 -6.29 -23.75
CA PRO A 112 -16.31 -6.52 -25.18
C PRO A 112 -16.02 -5.18 -25.86
N THR A 113 -15.14 -5.22 -26.81
CA THR A 113 -14.63 -4.07 -27.53
C THR A 113 -15.77 -3.36 -28.28
N LEU A 114 -16.49 -2.52 -27.59
CA LEU A 114 -17.11 -1.38 -28.23
C LEU A 114 -16.00 -0.34 -28.28
N SER A 115 -15.22 -0.39 -29.34
CA SER A 115 -14.20 0.60 -29.67
C SER A 115 -14.92 1.91 -29.97
N LEU A 116 -15.16 2.68 -28.93
CA LEU A 116 -15.65 4.05 -29.15
C LEU A 116 -14.44 4.94 -29.32
N PRO A 117 -14.38 5.72 -30.39
CA PRO A 117 -13.25 6.63 -30.60
C PRO A 117 -13.10 7.58 -29.40
N GLY A 118 -11.93 7.61 -28.82
CA GLY A 118 -11.61 8.51 -27.71
C GLY A 118 -11.76 7.93 -26.32
N CYS A 119 -12.10 6.65 -26.18
CA CYS A 119 -12.02 5.96 -24.90
C CYS A 119 -10.86 4.98 -24.94
N ASP A 120 -9.85 5.22 -24.14
CA ASP A 120 -8.78 4.25 -23.95
C ASP A 120 -9.37 3.01 -23.27
N PRO A 121 -9.39 1.85 -23.94
CA PRO A 121 -9.96 0.64 -23.36
C PRO A 121 -9.09 0.01 -22.25
N TRP A 122 -7.98 0.65 -21.93
CA TRP A 122 -6.90 0.06 -21.15
C TRP A 122 -6.95 0.30 -19.64
N LEU A 123 -8.01 0.90 -19.12
CA LEU A 123 -8.01 1.39 -17.73
C LEU A 123 -8.71 0.49 -16.70
N ILE A 124 -8.86 -0.81 -16.98
CA ILE A 124 -9.35 -1.73 -15.94
C ILE A 124 -8.16 -2.54 -15.43
N PHE A 125 -7.43 -1.95 -14.49
CA PHE A 125 -6.27 -2.60 -13.89
C PHE A 125 -6.64 -3.18 -12.55
N SER A 126 -6.27 -4.43 -12.32
CA SER A 126 -6.27 -4.98 -10.98
C SER A 126 -5.09 -4.46 -10.22
N GLN A 127 -5.41 -3.89 -9.11
CA GLN A 127 -4.42 -3.44 -8.14
C GLN A 127 -4.48 -4.36 -6.93
N VAL A 128 -3.33 -4.79 -6.49
CA VAL A 128 -3.17 -5.40 -5.18
C VAL A 128 -2.76 -4.29 -4.22
N TRP A 129 -3.44 -4.21 -3.09
CA TRP A 129 -3.06 -3.33 -1.98
C TRP A 129 -2.59 -4.20 -0.83
N TRP A 130 -1.30 -4.18 -0.55
CA TRP A 130 -0.73 -4.86 0.61
C TRP A 130 -0.95 -4.01 1.85
N LEU A 131 -1.41 -4.65 2.93
CA LEU A 131 -1.54 -4.02 4.24
C LEU A 131 -0.97 -4.94 5.31
N ASP A 132 -0.03 -4.43 6.05
CA ASP A 132 0.44 -5.12 7.25
C ASP A 132 -0.65 -5.15 8.31
N LEU A 133 -0.54 -6.11 9.23
CA LEU A 133 -1.52 -6.31 10.29
C LEU A 133 -1.69 -5.07 11.16
N ASN A 134 -0.59 -4.37 11.42
CA ASN A 134 -0.55 -3.18 12.28
C ASN A 134 -1.09 -1.92 11.59
N THR A 135 -1.90 -2.07 10.55
CA THR A 135 -2.53 -0.93 9.88
C THR A 135 -4.01 -0.83 10.24
N PHE A 136 -4.56 0.39 10.18
CA PHE A 136 -5.98 0.63 10.43
C PHE A 136 -6.50 1.70 9.49
N ILE A 137 -7.55 1.38 8.71
CA ILE A 137 -8.22 2.33 7.81
C ILE A 137 -9.07 3.26 8.68
N MET A 138 -8.67 4.52 8.74
CA MET A 138 -9.30 5.54 9.59
C MET A 138 -10.54 6.15 8.94
N GLU A 139 -10.54 6.26 7.61
CA GLU A 139 -11.59 6.91 6.84
C GLU A 139 -12.28 5.93 5.89
N PRO A 140 -13.13 5.04 6.41
CA PRO A 140 -13.80 4.03 5.56
C PRO A 140 -14.80 4.62 4.57
N SER A 141 -15.10 5.91 4.67
CA SER A 141 -15.96 6.62 3.73
C SER A 141 -15.26 7.00 2.43
N LYS A 142 -13.93 6.99 2.39
CA LYS A 142 -13.14 7.30 1.19
C LYS A 142 -12.88 6.02 0.40
N SER A 143 -13.21 5.99 -0.88
CA SER A 143 -12.84 4.87 -1.75
C SER A 143 -11.38 5.02 -2.20
N LEU A 144 -10.77 3.93 -2.65
CA LEU A 144 -9.42 4.02 -3.23
C LEU A 144 -9.44 4.83 -4.52
N GLN A 145 -10.52 4.71 -5.30
CA GLN A 145 -10.68 5.50 -6.51
C GLN A 145 -10.64 7.00 -6.20
N ASP A 146 -11.53 7.45 -5.30
CA ASP A 146 -11.63 8.87 -4.95
C ASP A 146 -10.35 9.39 -4.29
N HIS A 147 -9.74 8.56 -3.46
CA HIS A 147 -8.60 8.99 -2.65
C HIS A 147 -7.30 9.06 -3.45
N ILE A 148 -7.11 8.14 -4.42
CA ILE A 148 -5.82 7.99 -5.11
C ILE A 148 -6.01 7.90 -6.63
N PHE A 149 -6.79 6.92 -7.11
CA PHE A 149 -6.67 6.46 -8.50
C PHE A 149 -7.32 7.39 -9.52
N ASP A 150 -8.32 8.19 -9.12
CA ASP A 150 -8.89 9.22 -9.99
C ASP A 150 -7.98 10.46 -10.11
N HIS A 151 -6.97 10.56 -9.23
CA HIS A 151 -6.06 11.70 -9.13
C HIS A 151 -4.58 11.29 -9.13
N ILE A 152 -4.29 10.13 -9.69
CA ILE A 152 -2.97 9.51 -9.56
C ILE A 152 -1.84 10.44 -10.03
N GLU A 153 -2.09 11.24 -11.07
CA GLU A 153 -1.11 12.19 -11.59
C GLU A 153 -0.83 13.34 -10.61
N ASP A 154 -1.85 13.73 -9.85
CA ASP A 154 -1.76 14.86 -8.93
C ASP A 154 -1.16 14.47 -7.58
N VAL A 155 -1.25 13.19 -7.20
CA VAL A 155 -0.89 12.75 -5.84
C VAL A 155 0.39 11.92 -5.79
N THR A 156 0.97 11.57 -6.94
CA THR A 156 2.19 10.74 -6.96
C THR A 156 3.40 11.53 -7.40
N TYR A 157 4.54 11.14 -6.88
CA TYR A 157 5.86 11.62 -7.28
C TYR A 157 6.60 10.47 -7.96
N ARG A 158 7.28 10.76 -9.05
CA ARG A 158 7.96 9.73 -9.86
C ARG A 158 9.45 9.64 -9.54
N ASP A 159 10.00 10.66 -8.90
CA ASP A 159 11.38 10.68 -8.48
C ASP A 159 11.46 10.78 -6.96
N ILE A 160 12.16 9.83 -6.36
CA ILE A 160 12.36 9.78 -4.91
C ILE A 160 13.07 11.04 -4.39
N ASN A 161 13.88 11.68 -5.22
CA ASN A 161 14.58 12.91 -4.84
C ASN A 161 13.65 14.13 -4.91
N GLU A 162 12.60 14.06 -5.72
CA GLU A 162 11.57 15.08 -5.78
C GLU A 162 10.70 15.07 -4.52
N TYR A 163 10.43 13.86 -3.99
CA TYR A 163 9.67 13.73 -2.76
C TYR A 163 10.49 12.97 -1.71
N ASN A 164 11.29 13.71 -0.99
CA ASN A 164 12.07 13.19 0.14
C ASN A 164 11.98 14.17 1.31
N PRO A 165 10.80 14.28 1.94
CA PRO A 165 10.58 15.32 2.95
C PRO A 165 11.45 15.16 4.19
N LEU A 166 11.93 13.95 4.47
CA LEU A 166 12.75 13.68 5.64
C LEU A 166 14.26 13.69 5.34
N ASN A 167 14.61 13.95 4.08
CA ASN A 167 16.00 14.00 3.61
C ASN A 167 16.75 12.71 3.92
N ILE A 168 16.17 11.59 3.57
CA ILE A 168 16.74 10.26 3.82
C ILE A 168 17.70 9.91 2.68
N SER A 169 18.82 9.28 3.01
CA SER A 169 19.75 8.72 2.02
C SER A 169 19.30 7.30 1.65
N HIS A 170 19.26 7.01 0.36
CA HIS A 170 18.79 5.73 -0.16
C HIS A 170 19.82 5.11 -1.11
N PRO A 171 20.28 3.92 -0.86
CA PRO A 171 20.25 3.17 0.39
C PRO A 171 21.07 3.87 1.47
N PRO A 172 20.90 3.49 2.72
CA PRO A 172 21.62 4.18 3.79
C PRO A 172 23.11 4.29 3.53
N ALA A 173 23.65 5.47 3.75
CA ALA A 173 25.08 5.81 3.68
C ALA A 173 25.67 6.13 2.30
N ASP A 174 24.95 5.89 1.22
CA ASP A 174 25.49 6.25 -0.10
C ASP A 174 24.76 7.46 -0.69
N PRO A 175 25.47 8.32 -1.44
CA PRO A 175 24.79 9.32 -2.25
C PRO A 175 23.80 8.59 -3.15
N TYR A 176 22.56 8.99 -3.08
CA TYR A 176 21.50 8.13 -3.55
C TYR A 176 21.63 7.75 -5.01
N LEU A 177 21.65 8.72 -5.88
CA LEU A 177 21.77 8.47 -7.31
C LEU A 177 22.74 9.47 -7.90
N ASP A 178 23.66 9.00 -8.72
CA ASP A 178 24.48 9.90 -9.53
C ASP A 178 23.62 10.47 -10.70
N GLU A 179 24.18 11.38 -11.46
CA GLU A 179 23.48 12.02 -12.56
C GLU A 179 22.99 11.04 -13.62
N LEU A 180 23.67 9.91 -13.79
CA LEU A 180 23.30 8.91 -14.78
C LEU A 180 22.20 7.98 -14.28
N SER A 181 22.15 7.76 -12.96
CA SER A 181 21.19 6.83 -12.34
C SER A 181 19.97 7.52 -11.78
N LYS A 182 19.92 8.85 -11.76
CA LYS A 182 18.71 9.57 -11.36
C LYS A 182 17.50 9.09 -12.17
N SER A 183 16.46 8.86 -11.48
CA SER A 183 15.22 8.49 -12.11
C SER A 183 14.74 9.65 -13.00
N PRO A 184 14.48 9.43 -14.28
CA PRO A 184 13.76 10.46 -15.00
C PRO A 184 12.44 10.72 -14.30
N ILE A 185 12.06 11.96 -14.22
CA ILE A 185 10.71 12.35 -13.78
C ILE A 185 9.78 11.59 -14.71
N GLY A 186 9.27 10.48 -14.35
CA GLY A 186 8.40 9.60 -15.12
C GLY A 186 8.14 10.01 -16.59
N ASP A 187 7.29 9.30 -17.22
CA ASP A 187 6.92 9.60 -18.62
C ASP A 187 5.64 10.43 -18.72
N GLY A 188 5.15 10.95 -17.60
CA GLY A 188 3.88 11.68 -17.54
C GLY A 188 2.65 10.79 -17.75
N ASN A 189 2.85 9.50 -17.85
CA ASN A 189 1.77 8.55 -18.13
C ASN A 189 1.44 7.73 -16.89
N PRO A 190 0.29 7.92 -16.25
CA PRO A 190 -0.06 7.13 -15.08
C PRO A 190 -0.18 5.63 -15.37
N ASN A 191 -0.35 5.26 -16.62
CA ASN A 191 -0.43 3.86 -17.01
C ASN A 191 0.92 3.13 -16.90
N SER A 192 2.03 3.86 -16.84
CA SER A 192 3.35 3.27 -16.63
C SER A 192 3.62 2.94 -15.16
N ILE A 193 2.79 3.40 -14.24
CA ILE A 193 2.97 3.14 -12.80
C ILE A 193 2.51 1.71 -12.47
N HIS A 194 3.43 0.91 -11.98
CA HIS A 194 3.17 -0.47 -11.57
C HIS A 194 3.34 -0.70 -10.08
N LEU A 195 4.11 0.16 -9.42
CA LEU A 195 4.36 0.10 -7.98
C LEU A 195 4.14 1.49 -7.39
N MET A 196 3.34 1.58 -6.32
CA MET A 196 3.18 2.82 -5.54
C MET A 196 3.39 2.51 -4.07
N LEU A 197 4.27 3.28 -3.44
CA LEU A 197 4.62 3.10 -2.04
C LEU A 197 4.92 4.45 -1.39
N SER A 198 5.16 4.44 -0.08
CA SER A 198 5.60 5.64 0.64
C SER A 198 7.00 5.42 1.21
N GLN A 199 7.64 6.53 1.52
CA GLN A 199 8.89 6.54 2.29
C GLN A 199 8.59 6.93 3.73
N ASP A 200 9.33 6.33 4.66
CA ASP A 200 9.29 6.77 6.06
C ASP A 200 10.68 7.23 6.52
N CYS A 201 10.91 7.27 7.80
CA CYS A 201 12.18 7.72 8.38
C CYS A 201 13.36 6.75 8.17
N SER A 202 13.09 5.56 7.66
CA SER A 202 14.10 4.51 7.41
C SER A 202 14.29 4.19 5.93
N GLY A 203 13.51 4.78 5.05
CA GLY A 203 13.55 4.48 3.63
C GLY A 203 12.20 4.05 3.09
N PHE A 204 12.16 3.04 2.25
CA PHE A 204 10.92 2.49 1.72
C PHE A 204 10.08 1.90 2.86
N ASN A 205 8.78 2.14 2.85
CA ASN A 205 7.87 1.50 3.79
C ASN A 205 6.89 0.59 3.06
N LEU A 206 6.96 -0.69 3.34
CA LEU A 206 6.12 -1.71 2.70
C LEU A 206 5.01 -2.24 3.62
N GLY A 207 4.61 -1.45 4.62
CA GLY A 207 3.43 -1.75 5.44
C GLY A 207 2.12 -1.43 4.74
N SER A 208 2.18 -0.54 3.74
CA SER A 208 1.03 -0.20 2.89
C SER A 208 1.55 0.24 1.53
N PHE A 209 1.25 -0.54 0.49
CA PHE A 209 1.67 -0.21 -0.87
C PHE A 209 0.79 -0.89 -1.90
N PHE A 210 0.83 -0.38 -3.13
CA PHE A 210 0.02 -0.90 -4.23
C PHE A 210 0.91 -1.49 -5.32
N MET A 211 0.48 -2.59 -5.89
CA MET A 211 1.08 -3.16 -7.10
C MET A 211 0.02 -3.41 -8.16
N ARG A 212 0.32 -3.01 -9.38
CA ARG A 212 -0.53 -3.26 -10.53
C ARG A 212 -0.17 -4.63 -11.13
N ARG A 213 -1.19 -5.42 -11.46
CA ARG A 213 -0.97 -6.67 -12.16
C ARG A 213 -0.41 -6.43 -13.57
N GLY A 214 0.57 -7.23 -13.95
CA GLY A 214 1.18 -7.17 -15.28
C GLY A 214 2.50 -7.92 -15.33
N THR A 215 3.02 -8.10 -16.54
CA THR A 215 4.31 -8.77 -16.77
C THR A 215 5.46 -8.07 -16.05
N TRP A 216 5.38 -6.74 -15.93
CA TRP A 216 6.36 -5.97 -15.16
C TRP A 216 6.38 -6.43 -13.71
N THR A 217 5.21 -6.60 -13.10
CA THR A 217 5.10 -7.02 -11.70
C THR A 217 5.57 -8.46 -11.51
N ASP A 218 5.22 -9.35 -12.44
CA ASP A 218 5.73 -10.73 -12.39
C ASP A 218 7.26 -10.74 -12.41
N HIS A 219 7.85 -9.93 -13.29
CA HIS A 219 9.32 -9.82 -13.36
C HIS A 219 9.92 -9.21 -12.10
N LEU A 220 9.30 -8.14 -11.56
CA LEU A 220 9.76 -7.55 -10.29
C LEU A 220 9.74 -8.59 -9.17
N LEU A 221 8.66 -9.36 -9.05
CA LEU A 221 8.55 -10.37 -7.98
C LEU A 221 9.62 -11.46 -8.11
N ASP A 222 10.02 -11.79 -9.36
CA ASP A 222 11.08 -12.77 -9.58
C ASP A 222 12.45 -12.25 -9.12
N VAL A 223 12.77 -10.98 -9.42
CA VAL A 223 14.07 -10.41 -9.01
C VAL A 223 14.09 -9.96 -7.55
N TRP A 224 12.96 -9.56 -7.02
CA TRP A 224 12.86 -9.14 -5.62
C TRP A 224 13.07 -10.31 -4.67
N TRP A 225 12.48 -11.47 -4.97
CA TRP A 225 12.68 -12.69 -4.21
C TRP A 225 13.63 -13.62 -4.97
N ASP A 226 14.86 -13.20 -5.15
CA ASP A 226 15.91 -14.02 -5.73
C ASP A 226 16.67 -14.72 -4.61
N PRO A 227 16.63 -16.05 -4.54
CA PRO A 227 17.28 -16.77 -3.45
C PRO A 227 18.80 -16.63 -3.41
N VAL A 228 19.43 -16.37 -4.55
CA VAL A 228 20.90 -16.18 -4.60
C VAL A 228 21.24 -14.80 -3.99
N ALA A 229 20.55 -13.76 -4.41
CA ALA A 229 20.74 -12.42 -3.85
C ALA A 229 20.45 -12.42 -2.35
N TYR A 230 19.39 -13.12 -1.93
CA TYR A 230 19.05 -13.25 -0.51
C TYR A 230 20.21 -13.89 0.29
N GLU A 231 20.72 -15.03 -0.17
CA GLU A 231 21.81 -15.73 0.56
C GLU A 231 23.09 -14.90 0.64
N GLN A 232 23.32 -14.03 -0.35
CA GLN A 232 24.50 -13.20 -0.37
C GLN A 232 24.38 -11.93 0.45
N LYS A 233 23.20 -11.33 0.53
CA LYS A 233 23.02 -9.95 0.98
C LYS A 233 22.05 -9.75 2.16
N HIS A 234 21.33 -10.78 2.58
CA HIS A 234 20.28 -10.59 3.61
C HIS A 234 20.81 -9.97 4.92
N MET A 235 22.07 -10.19 5.22
CA MET A 235 22.72 -9.62 6.41
C MET A 235 23.02 -8.12 6.30
N GLU A 236 22.98 -7.58 5.07
CA GLU A 236 23.21 -6.16 4.82
C GLU A 236 21.88 -5.38 4.89
N TRP A 237 20.76 -6.06 4.83
CA TRP A 237 19.42 -5.47 4.77
C TRP A 237 18.78 -5.40 6.16
N GLU A 238 18.95 -4.29 6.83
CA GLU A 238 18.40 -4.08 8.19
C GLU A 238 16.88 -4.21 8.20
N HIS A 239 16.23 -3.66 7.18
CA HIS A 239 14.78 -3.72 7.01
C HIS A 239 14.35 -4.78 6.00
N LYS A 240 15.19 -5.78 5.78
CA LYS A 240 14.87 -7.02 5.07
C LYS A 240 14.39 -6.77 3.63
N GLU A 241 13.17 -7.19 3.30
CA GLU A 241 12.62 -7.08 1.95
C GLU A 241 12.41 -5.63 1.51
N GLN A 242 12.27 -4.71 2.44
CA GLN A 242 12.17 -3.28 2.12
C GLN A 242 13.48 -2.75 1.54
N ASP A 243 14.59 -3.03 2.24
CA ASP A 243 15.92 -2.59 1.81
C ASP A 243 16.30 -3.27 0.49
N ALA A 244 15.93 -4.54 0.32
CA ALA A 244 16.16 -5.24 -0.93
C ALA A 244 15.43 -4.59 -2.10
N LEU A 245 14.16 -4.21 -1.91
CA LEU A 245 13.40 -3.52 -2.95
C LEU A 245 13.99 -2.14 -3.24
N GLU A 246 14.44 -1.44 -2.21
CA GLU A 246 15.08 -0.14 -2.34
C GLU A 246 16.41 -0.25 -3.11
N GLN A 247 17.22 -1.28 -2.82
CA GLN A 247 18.45 -1.54 -3.57
C GLN A 247 18.14 -1.86 -5.04
N LEU A 248 17.11 -2.66 -5.30
CA LEU A 248 16.67 -2.94 -6.67
C LEU A 248 16.21 -1.66 -7.38
N TYR A 249 15.45 -0.82 -6.70
CA TYR A 249 15.02 0.48 -7.23
C TYR A 249 16.24 1.33 -7.61
N THR A 250 17.22 1.39 -6.73
CA THR A 250 18.45 2.16 -6.96
C THR A 250 19.25 1.61 -8.15
N ALA A 251 19.38 0.29 -8.24
CA ALA A 251 20.21 -0.37 -9.23
C ALA A 251 19.57 -0.51 -10.62
N GLN A 252 18.22 -0.50 -10.68
CA GLN A 252 17.51 -0.91 -11.91
C GLN A 252 16.63 0.20 -12.48
N PRO A 253 17.06 0.86 -13.56
CA PRO A 253 16.27 1.95 -14.17
C PRO A 253 14.84 1.53 -14.58
N TRP A 254 14.64 0.28 -15.00
CA TRP A 254 13.30 -0.18 -15.40
C TRP A 254 12.33 -0.25 -14.21
N ILE A 255 12.85 -0.47 -13.00
CA ILE A 255 12.04 -0.43 -11.78
C ILE A 255 11.69 1.03 -11.45
N ARG A 256 12.69 1.92 -11.45
CA ARG A 256 12.47 3.35 -11.19
C ARG A 256 11.40 3.93 -12.10
N LYS A 257 11.50 3.63 -13.40
CA LYS A 257 10.57 4.16 -14.41
C LYS A 257 9.11 3.81 -14.13
N SER A 258 8.85 2.71 -13.44
CA SER A 258 7.48 2.24 -13.17
C SER A 258 7.06 2.32 -11.70
N THR A 259 7.85 3.01 -10.90
CA THR A 259 7.56 3.25 -9.48
C THR A 259 7.09 4.69 -9.29
N ALA A 260 6.17 4.87 -8.36
CA ALA A 260 5.71 6.17 -7.91
C ALA A 260 5.62 6.22 -6.38
N PHE A 261 5.80 7.39 -5.83
CA PHE A 261 5.75 7.62 -4.39
C PHE A 261 4.52 8.41 -4.02
N LEU A 262 3.89 8.04 -2.92
CA LEU A 262 2.79 8.77 -2.32
C LEU A 262 3.27 9.43 -1.02
N PRO A 263 2.78 10.63 -0.69
CA PRO A 263 3.04 11.18 0.63
C PRO A 263 2.69 10.16 1.71
N GLN A 264 3.54 10.02 2.72
CA GLN A 264 3.36 8.97 3.72
C GLN A 264 1.98 9.05 4.39
N ARG A 265 1.54 10.25 4.76
CA ARG A 265 0.26 10.44 5.42
C ARG A 265 -0.95 10.03 4.58
N MET A 266 -0.77 9.88 3.27
CA MET A 266 -1.85 9.51 2.37
C MET A 266 -2.27 8.04 2.52
N ILE A 267 -1.29 7.13 2.69
CA ILE A 267 -1.55 5.69 2.74
C ILE A 267 -0.88 4.99 3.93
N ASN A 268 -0.14 5.70 4.78
CA ASN A 268 0.78 5.04 5.72
C ASN A 268 1.18 5.96 6.87
N SER A 269 0.26 6.82 7.35
CA SER A 269 0.59 7.76 8.44
C SER A 269 0.92 7.00 9.73
N PHE A 270 1.85 7.54 10.50
CA PHE A 270 2.35 6.90 11.71
C PHE A 270 1.71 7.48 12.98
N PRO A 271 1.59 6.68 14.05
CA PRO A 271 1.28 7.23 15.37
C PRO A 271 2.37 8.18 15.85
N THR A 272 1.99 9.16 16.64
CA THR A 272 2.95 10.02 17.35
C THR A 272 3.92 9.14 18.15
N GLY A 273 5.19 9.44 18.07
CA GLY A 273 6.23 8.68 18.75
C GLY A 273 6.94 7.64 17.87
N ALA A 274 6.38 7.34 16.69
CA ALA A 274 7.11 6.54 15.71
C ALA A 274 8.25 7.36 15.11
N CYS A 275 9.28 6.70 14.60
CA CYS A 275 10.47 7.34 14.01
C CYS A 275 11.34 8.12 15.00
N SER A 276 11.40 7.67 16.23
CA SER A 276 12.37 8.17 17.22
C SER A 276 12.50 9.69 17.26
N GLU A 277 13.61 10.23 16.77
CA GLU A 277 13.89 11.67 16.77
C GLU A 277 12.88 12.51 15.99
N LYS A 278 12.17 11.90 15.04
CA LYS A 278 11.15 12.56 14.23
C LYS A 278 9.73 12.23 14.72
N GLY A 279 9.58 11.82 15.98
CA GLY A 279 8.34 11.30 16.55
C GLY A 279 7.16 12.26 16.61
N THR A 280 7.35 13.52 16.25
CA THR A 280 6.27 14.53 16.18
C THR A 280 6.22 15.26 14.82
N ASP A 281 6.94 14.77 13.82
CA ASP A 281 7.00 15.42 12.50
C ASP A 281 5.62 15.35 11.82
N PRO A 282 5.00 16.51 11.52
CA PRO A 282 3.65 16.51 10.95
C PRO A 282 3.58 15.98 9.52
N ARG A 283 4.72 15.75 8.86
CA ARG A 283 4.74 15.24 7.49
C ARG A 283 4.50 13.73 7.42
N ILE A 284 4.67 13.03 8.55
CA ILE A 284 4.57 11.57 8.59
C ILE A 284 3.57 11.05 9.63
N HIS A 285 3.21 11.88 10.62
CA HIS A 285 2.33 11.44 11.69
C HIS A 285 0.87 11.77 11.41
N TYR A 286 0.00 10.89 11.88
CA TYR A 286 -1.45 11.00 11.73
C TYR A 286 -1.95 12.34 12.28
N ASP A 287 -2.73 13.05 11.48
CA ASP A 287 -3.41 14.26 11.91
C ASP A 287 -4.93 14.08 11.84
N GLN A 288 -5.55 14.18 13.00
CA GLN A 288 -7.00 14.05 13.12
C GLN A 288 -7.76 15.15 12.38
N LYS A 289 -7.19 16.36 12.27
CA LYS A 289 -7.83 17.49 11.57
C LYS A 289 -7.90 17.25 10.06
N ASP A 290 -6.82 16.69 9.51
CA ASP A 290 -6.74 16.38 8.08
C ASP A 290 -7.47 15.07 7.76
N ARG A 291 -7.78 14.26 8.78
CA ARG A 291 -8.48 12.98 8.63
C ARG A 291 -7.72 12.07 7.67
N ASP A 292 -6.46 11.77 8.05
CA ASP A 292 -5.62 10.86 7.27
C ASP A 292 -6.32 9.51 7.06
N PHE A 293 -6.12 8.95 5.89
CA PHE A 293 -6.88 7.79 5.42
C PHE A 293 -6.55 6.50 6.18
N LEU A 294 -5.26 6.27 6.42
CA LEU A 294 -4.79 5.03 7.04
C LEU A 294 -3.66 5.34 8.03
N VAL A 295 -3.69 4.67 9.17
CA VAL A 295 -2.59 4.71 10.14
C VAL A 295 -1.88 3.36 10.14
N ASN A 296 -0.56 3.39 10.23
CA ASN A 296 0.31 2.22 10.34
C ASN A 296 1.10 2.31 11.64
N MET A 297 0.87 1.38 12.54
CA MET A 297 1.57 1.30 13.83
C MET A 297 2.92 0.57 13.69
N ALA A 298 3.60 0.74 12.55
CA ALA A 298 4.89 0.11 12.27
C ALA A 298 5.88 0.35 13.41
N GLY A 299 6.61 -0.68 13.77
CA GLY A 299 7.63 -0.61 14.82
C GLY A 299 7.08 -0.45 16.23
N CYS A 300 5.78 -0.60 16.44
CA CYS A 300 5.20 -0.48 17.80
C CYS A 300 5.78 -1.52 18.76
N GLU A 301 6.19 -2.68 18.26
CA GLU A 301 6.83 -3.74 19.03
C GLU A 301 8.18 -3.34 19.64
N TRP A 302 8.75 -2.25 19.17
CA TRP A 302 10.03 -1.74 19.65
C TRP A 302 9.84 -0.63 20.71
N GLY A 303 9.02 -0.91 21.72
CA GLY A 303 8.90 -0.02 22.90
C GLY A 303 7.63 0.82 22.94
N ARG A 304 6.71 0.66 21.97
CA ARG A 304 5.39 1.28 22.06
C ARG A 304 4.34 0.21 22.36
N ASP A 305 3.11 0.61 22.65
CA ASP A 305 2.02 -0.32 22.97
C ASP A 305 1.14 -0.56 21.75
N CYS A 306 1.49 -1.58 20.97
CA CYS A 306 0.74 -1.96 19.76
C CYS A 306 -0.77 -2.12 19.99
N TRP A 307 -1.13 -2.75 21.12
CA TRP A 307 -2.53 -2.96 21.43
C TRP A 307 -3.23 -1.64 21.76
N GLY A 308 -2.59 -0.82 22.58
CA GLY A 308 -3.12 0.49 22.95
C GLY A 308 -3.28 1.41 21.76
N GLU A 309 -2.29 1.42 20.85
CA GLU A 309 -2.38 2.21 19.61
C GLU A 309 -3.54 1.73 18.73
N MET A 310 -3.65 0.42 18.47
CA MET A 310 -4.74 -0.15 17.68
C MET A 310 -6.11 0.18 18.31
N TYR A 311 -6.22 0.04 19.63
CA TYR A 311 -7.44 0.34 20.37
C TYR A 311 -7.82 1.82 20.20
N ASN A 312 -6.87 2.71 20.43
CA ASN A 312 -7.10 4.15 20.38
C ASN A 312 -7.51 4.62 18.98
N PHE A 313 -6.82 4.14 17.93
CA PHE A 313 -7.18 4.50 16.56
C PHE A 313 -8.53 3.89 16.15
N ARG A 314 -8.85 2.69 16.61
CA ARG A 314 -10.17 2.10 16.39
C ARG A 314 -11.28 2.97 16.98
N GLU A 315 -11.12 3.38 18.26
CA GLU A 315 -12.10 4.24 18.92
C GLU A 315 -12.19 5.61 18.26
N LEU A 316 -11.04 6.18 17.90
CA LEU A 316 -11.00 7.46 17.20
C LEU A 316 -11.72 7.37 15.86
N SER A 317 -11.42 6.34 15.06
CA SER A 317 -12.09 6.15 13.78
C SER A 317 -13.61 5.98 13.95
N TYR A 318 -14.04 5.20 14.94
CA TYR A 318 -15.46 5.06 15.26
C TYR A 318 -16.09 6.41 15.58
N HIS A 319 -15.42 7.18 16.45
CA HIS A 319 -15.91 8.51 16.85
C HIS A 319 -16.03 9.47 15.65
N LEU A 320 -14.99 9.53 14.82
CA LEU A 320 -14.94 10.44 13.67
C LEU A 320 -15.97 10.09 12.58
N ASN A 321 -16.31 8.81 12.46
CA ASN A 321 -17.19 8.34 11.39
C ASN A 321 -18.63 8.04 11.85
N ARG A 322 -19.00 8.44 13.07
CA ARG A 322 -20.37 8.34 13.56
C ARG A 322 -21.32 9.12 12.66
N SER A 323 -22.42 8.52 12.33
CA SER A 323 -23.52 9.21 11.65
C SER A 323 -24.10 10.30 12.57
N LEU A 324 -24.80 11.24 11.97
CA LEU A 324 -25.45 12.30 12.75
C LEU A 324 -26.39 11.74 13.84
N TRP A 325 -27.07 10.64 13.51
CA TRP A 325 -28.00 9.99 14.45
C TRP A 325 -27.29 9.31 15.63
N GLU A 326 -26.06 8.89 15.44
CA GLU A 326 -25.28 8.23 16.50
C GLU A 326 -24.58 9.24 17.43
N ARG A 327 -24.64 10.52 17.07
CA ARG A 327 -24.02 11.61 17.87
C ARG A 327 -24.97 12.14 18.97
N PHE A 328 -26.26 11.79 18.86
CA PHE A 328 -27.30 12.13 19.83
C PHE A 328 -27.84 10.90 20.52
#